data_a6bf836468d993d9f41a79d3d349f4a3
#
_entry.id   a6bf836468d993d9f41a79d3d349f4a3
#
_cell.length_a   1.000
_cell.length_b   1.000
_cell.length_c   1.000
_cell.angle_alpha   90.00
_cell.angle_beta   90.00
_cell.angle_gamma   90.00
#
_symmetry.space_group_name_H-M   'P 1'
#
loop_
_entity.id
_entity.type
_entity.pdbx_description
1 polymer ?
#
loop_
_entity_poly.entity_id
_entity_poly.type
_entity_poly.pdbx_seq_one_letter_code
_entity_poly.pdbx_strand_id
1 'polypeptide(L)' 'MKKVTYKNHVVELLSQRRRAGGWYARATVIIEDDKKTKQIPILSRRRTRFDTQRDADDYALELAKLWIDGRTWGGNGR' A
#
# COMPACT_ATOMS: atom_id res chain seq x y z
N MET A 1 2.29 1.91 13.22
CA MET A 1 1.81 1.03 12.14
C MET A 1 0.29 1.08 12.08
N LYS A 2 -0.25 1.25 10.91
CA LYS A 2 -1.68 1.41 10.71
C LYS A 2 -2.17 0.38 9.72
N LYS A 3 -3.30 -0.24 10.01
CA LYS A 3 -3.91 -1.22 9.12
C LYS A 3 -5.27 -0.73 8.67
N VAL A 4 -5.54 -0.93 7.39
CA VAL A 4 -6.82 -0.56 6.79
C VAL A 4 -7.32 -1.75 5.99
N THR A 5 -8.61 -2.02 6.08
CA THR A 5 -9.22 -3.09 5.29
C THR A 5 -9.90 -2.48 4.07
N TYR A 6 -9.62 -3.02 2.90
CA TYR A 6 -10.22 -2.57 1.65
C TYR A 6 -10.55 -3.76 0.77
N LYS A 7 -11.80 -3.94 0.46
CA LYS A 7 -12.29 -5.04 -0.39
C LYS A 7 -11.71 -6.40 0.03
N ASN A 8 -11.82 -6.70 1.31
CA ASN A 8 -11.34 -7.96 1.90
C ASN A 8 -9.83 -8.13 1.86
N HIS A 9 -9.11 -7.05 1.62
CA HIS A 9 -7.65 -7.05 1.70
C HIS A 9 -7.24 -6.19 2.88
N VAL A 10 -6.18 -6.60 3.56
CA VAL A 10 -5.62 -5.81 4.65
C VAL A 10 -4.43 -5.04 4.10
N VAL A 11 -4.41 -3.74 4.35
CA VAL A 11 -3.31 -2.88 3.92
C VAL A 11 -2.60 -2.37 5.17
N GLU A 12 -1.32 -2.70 5.30
CA GLU A 12 -0.49 -2.17 6.37
C GLU A 12 0.23 -0.93 5.85
N LEU A 13 0.06 0.18 6.52
CA LEU A 13 0.71 1.44 6.13
C LEU A 13 2.01 1.56 6.89
N LEU A 14 3.12 1.54 6.16
CA LEU A 14 4.46 1.45 6.72
C LEU A 14 5.37 2.55 6.19
N SER A 15 4.82 3.72 5.94
CA SER A 15 5.61 4.84 5.43
C SER A 15 6.79 5.12 6.33
N GLN A 16 7.92 5.47 5.74
CA GLN A 16 9.17 5.63 6.45
C GLN A 16 9.70 7.04 6.35
N ARG A 17 10.31 7.47 7.45
CA ARG A 17 10.98 8.76 7.48
C ARG A 17 12.31 8.66 6.75
N ARG A 18 12.60 9.65 5.93
CA ARG A 18 13.84 9.68 5.17
C ARG A 18 14.93 10.38 5.95
N ARG A 19 16.17 9.92 5.77
CA ARG A 19 17.31 10.56 6.41
C ARG A 19 17.43 12.02 6.02
N ALA A 20 17.20 12.31 4.77
CA ALA A 20 17.35 13.66 4.24
C ALA A 20 16.13 14.52 4.53
N GLY A 21 15.20 14.03 5.30
CA GLY A 21 13.97 14.75 5.62
C GLY A 21 12.81 14.28 4.77
N GLY A 22 11.61 14.45 5.33
CA GLY A 22 10.40 14.02 4.65
C GLY A 22 10.13 12.54 4.85
N TRP A 23 9.11 12.07 4.18
CA TRP A 23 8.63 10.69 4.29
C TRP A 23 8.46 10.10 2.90
N TYR A 24 8.61 8.79 2.77
CA TYR A 24 8.20 8.14 1.55
C TYR A 24 7.11 7.12 1.85
N ALA A 25 6.20 6.99 0.89
CA ALA A 25 5.03 6.14 1.06
C ALA A 25 5.41 4.67 0.92
N ARG A 26 4.88 3.86 1.82
CA ARG A 26 5.12 2.43 1.80
C ARG A 26 3.93 1.74 2.42
N ALA A 27 3.55 0.63 1.82
CA ALA A 27 2.47 -0.18 2.35
C ALA A 27 2.68 -1.63 1.97
N THR A 28 1.99 -2.52 2.66
CA THR A 28 1.99 -3.93 2.30
C THR A 28 0.53 -4.36 2.20
N VAL A 29 0.18 -4.98 1.08
CA VAL A 29 -1.14 -5.57 0.93
C VAL A 29 -1.03 -7.03 1.35
N ILE A 30 -1.86 -7.42 2.30
CA ILE A 30 -1.88 -8.79 2.81
C ILE A 30 -3.08 -9.51 2.21
N ILE A 31 -2.82 -10.61 1.55
CA ILE A 31 -3.83 -11.41 0.91
C ILE A 31 -3.87 -12.77 1.57
N GLU A 32 -5.03 -13.14 2.09
CA GLU A 32 -5.21 -14.48 2.62
C GLU A 32 -5.94 -15.31 1.59
N ASP A 33 -5.30 -16.36 1.12
CA ASP A 33 -5.84 -17.21 0.09
C ASP A 33 -5.71 -18.66 0.55
N ASP A 34 -6.84 -19.27 0.88
CA ASP A 34 -6.88 -20.63 1.41
C ASP A 34 -5.98 -20.77 2.62
N LYS A 35 -4.89 -21.50 2.47
CA LYS A 35 -3.97 -21.74 3.57
C LYS A 35 -2.71 -20.89 3.50
N LYS A 36 -2.66 -19.96 2.55
CA LYS A 36 -1.47 -19.16 2.33
C LYS A 36 -1.73 -17.69 2.54
N THR A 37 -0.76 -17.03 3.11
CA THR A 37 -0.77 -15.57 3.25
C THR A 37 0.29 -15.00 2.34
N LYS A 38 -0.11 -14.07 1.49
CA LYS A 38 0.82 -13.38 0.61
C LYS A 38 0.94 -11.93 1.02
N GLN A 39 2.13 -11.39 0.90
CA GLN A 39 2.40 -9.99 1.22
C GLN A 39 2.96 -9.31 -0.03
N ILE A 40 2.25 -8.30 -0.48
CA ILE A 40 2.63 -7.56 -1.68
C ILE A 40 3.11 -6.19 -1.27
N PRO A 41 4.38 -5.86 -1.49
CA PRO A 41 4.88 -4.55 -1.13
C PRO A 41 4.42 -3.49 -2.13
N ILE A 42 3.99 -2.36 -1.59
CA ILE A 42 3.57 -1.20 -2.38
C ILE A 42 4.51 -0.06 -2.00
N LEU A 43 5.24 0.45 -2.97
CA LEU A 43 6.24 1.47 -2.72
C LEU A 43 6.01 2.65 -3.64
N SER A 44 6.22 3.85 -3.13
CA SER A 44 6.21 5.02 -3.98
C SER A 44 7.53 5.09 -4.76
N ARG A 45 7.53 5.89 -5.81
CA ARG A 45 8.75 6.12 -6.55
C ARG A 45 9.78 6.79 -5.67
N ARG A 46 11.06 6.51 -5.91
CA ARG A 46 12.14 7.04 -5.09
C ARG A 46 12.11 8.55 -4.92
N ARG A 47 11.72 9.25 -5.96
CA ARG A 47 11.73 10.72 -5.94
C ARG A 47 10.54 11.33 -5.25
N THR A 48 9.51 10.53 -4.98
CA THR A 48 8.33 11.03 -4.33
C THR A 48 8.59 11.19 -2.85
N ARG A 49 8.39 12.39 -2.35
CA ARG A 49 8.63 12.72 -0.94
C ARG A 49 7.44 13.48 -0.40
N PHE A 50 7.09 13.16 0.84
CA PHE A 50 5.97 13.80 1.50
C PHE A 50 6.47 14.51 2.77
N ASP A 51 5.80 15.57 3.13
CA ASP A 51 6.19 16.36 4.30
C ASP A 51 5.81 15.69 5.60
N THR A 52 4.74 14.93 5.61
CA THR A 52 4.24 14.29 6.83
C THR A 52 4.01 12.81 6.60
N GLN A 53 4.02 12.06 7.70
CA GLN A 53 3.69 10.63 7.65
C GLN A 53 2.28 10.41 7.13
N ARG A 54 1.36 11.28 7.55
CA ARG A 54 -0.03 11.18 7.14
C ARG A 54 -0.17 11.27 5.63
N ASP A 55 0.51 12.23 5.02
CA ASP A 55 0.46 12.40 3.57
C ASP A 55 1.03 11.17 2.85
N ALA A 56 2.15 10.65 3.37
CA ALA A 56 2.76 9.47 2.80
C ALA A 56 1.84 8.26 2.93
N ASP A 57 1.23 8.08 4.10
CA ASP A 57 0.30 6.97 4.32
C ASP A 57 -0.92 7.07 3.42
N ASP A 58 -1.46 8.27 3.25
CA ASP A 58 -2.61 8.48 2.37
C ASP A 58 -2.27 8.09 0.93
N TYR A 59 -1.09 8.49 0.48
CA TYR A 59 -0.64 8.14 -0.87
C TYR A 59 -0.43 6.63 -1.01
N ALA A 60 0.20 6.02 -0.01
CA ALA A 60 0.43 4.58 -0.03
C ALA A 60 -0.88 3.82 -0.07
N LEU A 61 -1.86 4.28 0.69
CA LEU A 61 -3.18 3.66 0.70
C LEU A 61 -3.85 3.76 -0.67
N GLU A 62 -3.75 4.90 -1.33
CA GLU A 62 -4.33 5.06 -2.66
C GLU A 62 -3.66 4.13 -3.67
N LEU A 63 -2.35 4.00 -3.60
CA LEU A 63 -1.64 3.05 -4.47
C LEU A 63 -2.09 1.63 -4.21
N ALA A 64 -2.24 1.27 -2.94
CA ALA A 64 -2.69 -0.07 -2.58
C ALA A 64 -4.10 -0.33 -3.10
N LYS A 65 -4.98 0.66 -2.99
CA LYS A 65 -6.33 0.53 -3.52
C LYS A 65 -6.35 0.33 -5.02
N LEU A 66 -5.51 1.08 -5.74
CA LEU A 66 -5.41 0.92 -7.18
C LEU A 66 -4.92 -0.48 -7.55
N TRP A 67 -3.95 -0.97 -6.81
CA TRP A 67 -3.44 -2.32 -7.06
C TRP A 67 -4.54 -3.37 -6.80
N ILE A 68 -5.26 -3.22 -5.71
CA ILE A 68 -6.35 -4.15 -5.37
C ILE A 68 -7.46 -4.08 -6.41
N ASP A 69 -7.85 -2.87 -6.81
CA ASP A 69 -8.88 -2.68 -7.83
C ASP A 69 -8.47 -3.31 -9.16
N GLY A 70 -7.21 -3.11 -9.55
CA GLY A 70 -6.71 -3.69 -10.78
C GLY A 70 -6.72 -5.21 -10.73
N ARG A 71 -6.40 -5.77 -9.59
CA ARG A 71 -6.41 -7.22 -9.42
C ARG A 71 -7.82 -7.79 -9.56
N THR A 72 -8.79 -7.16 -8.90
CA THR A 72 -10.17 -7.65 -8.95
C THR A 72 -10.78 -7.44 -10.34
N TRP A 73 -10.51 -6.33 -10.96
CA TRP A 73 -10.99 -6.05 -12.32
C TRP A 73 -10.35 -6.99 -13.33
N GLY A 74 -9.02 -7.17 -13.23
CA GLY A 74 -8.31 -8.04 -14.14
C GLY A 74 -8.78 -9.47 -14.07
N GLY A 75 -9.26 -9.90 -12.90
CA GLY A 75 -9.77 -11.24 -12.72
C GLY A 75 -11.11 -11.47 -13.36
N ASN A 76 -11.76 -10.46 -13.89
CA ASN A 76 -13.10 -10.58 -14.46
C ASN A 76 -13.11 -10.79 -15.96
N GLY A 77 -12.12 -11.47 -16.46
CA GLY A 77 -12.18 -11.90 -17.83
C GLY A 77 -11.94 -10.82 -18.85
N ARG A 78 -11.05 -10.01 -18.55
CA ARG A 78 -10.69 -8.97 -19.50
C ARG A 78 -9.71 -9.45 -20.52
#